data_34c2af1a42314e1596ec30a5bc02fcce
#
_entry.id   34c2af1a42314e1596ec30a5bc02fcce
#
_cell.length_a   1.000
_cell.length_b   1.000
_cell.length_c   1.000
_cell.angle_alpha   90.00
_cell.angle_beta   90.00
_cell.angle_gamma   90.00
#
_symmetry.space_group_name_H-M   'P 1'
#
loop_
_entity.id
_entity.type
_entity.pdbx_description
1 polymer ?
#
loop_
_entity_poly.entity_id
_entity_poly.type
_entity_poly.pdbx_seq_one_letter_code
_entity_poly.pdbx_strand_id
1 'polypeptide(L)'
;MNPRHPLSIGIAYSQALFTVLFTLTVFTPHASSLTIFNSSDAAYHYYGCWNETTELLNTTQLRALDDGISVQLPGSMTVPLCLDYCTHNTSTQYKYAGLEYSRECWCAGDLNPLSARLPDAQCDNTCDGDTTTACGGPLRLSVYELSEDKTGAAVPMRVLLSGVMDATFWLMSLGLVIAGL
;
A
#
# COMPACT_ATOMS: atom_id res chain seq x y z
N MET A 1 49.29 42.54 55.38
CA MET A 1 48.32 41.43 55.56
C MET A 1 47.23 41.64 54.52
N ASN A 2 47.21 40.82 53.47
CA ASN A 2 46.32 40.99 52.33
C ASN A 2 45.41 39.76 52.30
N PRO A 3 44.08 39.87 52.39
CA PRO A 3 43.19 38.71 52.33
C PRO A 3 43.02 38.24 50.87
N ARG A 4 43.32 36.97 50.63
CA ARG A 4 43.15 36.28 49.40
C ARG A 4 41.63 36.00 49.14
N HIS A 5 41.11 36.40 48.01
CA HIS A 5 39.76 36.00 47.55
C HIS A 5 39.82 34.62 46.89
N PRO A 6 39.04 33.64 47.37
CA PRO A 6 38.79 32.45 46.66
C PRO A 6 37.33 32.50 46.18
N LEU A 7 37.06 32.86 44.92
CA LEU A 7 35.72 32.66 44.31
C LEU A 7 35.79 32.97 42.82
N SER A 8 36.12 32.00 42.01
CA SER A 8 35.77 32.07 40.58
C SER A 8 35.79 30.73 39.80
N ILE A 9 35.96 29.59 40.46
CA ILE A 9 36.07 28.30 39.74
C ILE A 9 34.68 27.60 39.59
N GLY A 10 33.72 27.88 40.47
CA GLY A 10 32.43 27.18 40.49
C GLY A 10 31.47 27.58 39.37
N ILE A 11 31.57 28.81 38.84
CA ILE A 11 30.61 29.34 37.88
C ILE A 11 30.92 28.86 36.43
N ALA A 12 32.21 28.65 36.13
CA ALA A 12 32.65 28.22 34.81
C ALA A 12 32.22 26.77 34.47
N TYR A 13 32.23 25.88 35.46
CA TYR A 13 31.79 24.48 35.26
C TYR A 13 30.29 24.33 35.10
N SER A 14 29.49 25.18 35.73
CA SER A 14 28.03 25.15 35.60
C SER A 14 27.57 25.56 34.20
N GLN A 15 28.22 26.55 33.61
CA GLN A 15 27.88 26.99 32.26
C GLN A 15 28.33 26.00 31.17
N ALA A 16 29.50 25.36 31.36
CA ALA A 16 29.98 24.35 30.41
C ALA A 16 29.11 23.08 30.40
N LEU A 17 28.61 22.66 31.57
CA LEU A 17 27.70 21.53 31.70
C LEU A 17 26.32 21.82 31.04
N PHE A 18 25.81 23.04 31.18
CA PHE A 18 24.54 23.43 30.54
C PHE A 18 24.63 23.49 29.02
N THR A 19 25.73 23.97 28.46
CA THR A 19 25.92 24.02 27.01
C THR A 19 26.11 22.63 26.42
N VAL A 20 26.79 21.70 27.09
CA VAL A 20 26.95 20.31 26.64
C VAL A 20 25.62 19.54 26.71
N LEU A 21 24.80 19.73 27.73
CA LEU A 21 23.46 19.12 27.79
C LEU A 21 22.51 19.70 26.72
N PHE A 22 22.59 20.99 26.43
CA PHE A 22 21.72 21.62 25.46
C PHE A 22 22.08 21.23 24.02
N THR A 23 23.35 20.97 23.71
CA THR A 23 23.77 20.51 22.38
C THR A 23 23.43 19.04 22.12
N LEU A 24 23.32 18.20 23.15
CA LEU A 24 22.91 16.79 23.01
C LEU A 24 21.41 16.59 22.71
N THR A 25 20.57 17.57 22.99
CA THR A 25 19.11 17.44 22.77
C THR A 25 18.65 17.86 21.36
N VAL A 26 19.51 18.42 20.52
CA VAL A 26 19.12 18.98 19.21
C VAL A 26 19.36 18.02 18.04
N PHE A 27 20.13 16.93 18.25
CA PHE A 27 20.36 15.91 17.23
C PHE A 27 19.53 14.65 17.49
N THR A 28 18.22 14.76 17.48
CA THR A 28 17.39 13.59 17.19
C THR A 28 17.37 13.43 15.67
N PRO A 29 17.95 12.35 15.10
CA PRO A 29 17.73 12.06 13.70
C PRO A 29 16.21 11.85 13.55
N HIS A 30 15.57 12.68 12.73
CA HIS A 30 14.21 12.40 12.29
C HIS A 30 14.31 11.14 11.43
N ALA A 31 13.98 10.00 12.00
CA ALA A 31 13.76 8.80 11.22
C ALA A 31 12.52 9.09 10.35
N SER A 32 12.74 9.41 9.09
CA SER A 32 11.67 9.47 8.10
C SER A 32 11.12 8.04 7.98
N SER A 33 9.95 7.79 8.53
CA SER A 33 9.26 6.52 8.28
C SER A 33 8.80 6.53 6.83
N LEU A 34 9.07 5.43 6.11
CA LEU A 34 8.54 5.24 4.77
C LEU A 34 7.02 5.26 4.81
N THR A 35 6.41 5.83 3.77
CA THR A 35 4.97 5.84 3.62
C THR A 35 4.49 4.52 3.00
N ILE A 36 3.34 4.04 3.47
CA ILE A 36 2.61 2.97 2.81
C ILE A 36 1.77 3.61 1.71
N PHE A 37 1.90 3.12 0.48
CA PHE A 37 1.07 3.60 -0.63
C PHE A 37 -0.38 3.22 -0.38
N ASN A 38 -1.26 4.22 -0.40
CA ASN A 38 -2.71 4.04 -0.37
C ASN A 38 -3.32 5.03 -1.36
N SER A 39 -4.06 4.52 -2.33
CA SER A 39 -4.85 5.33 -3.25
C SER A 39 -6.31 4.90 -3.16
N SER A 40 -7.20 5.86 -2.96
CA SER A 40 -8.66 5.61 -2.97
C SER A 40 -9.16 5.13 -4.34
N ASP A 41 -8.42 5.44 -5.41
CA ASP A 41 -8.78 5.10 -6.79
C ASP A 41 -8.10 3.82 -7.27
N ALA A 42 -7.14 3.27 -6.52
CA ALA A 42 -6.48 2.02 -6.85
C ALA A 42 -7.44 0.83 -6.66
N ALA A 43 -7.34 -0.14 -7.57
CA ALA A 43 -8.07 -1.40 -7.44
C ALA A 43 -7.55 -2.24 -6.26
N TYR A 44 -6.28 -2.07 -5.91
CA TYR A 44 -5.61 -2.75 -4.80
C TYR A 44 -5.53 -1.87 -3.57
N HIS A 45 -5.68 -2.48 -2.39
CA HIS A 45 -5.44 -1.85 -1.08
C HIS A 45 -4.30 -2.56 -0.34
N TYR A 46 -3.60 -1.84 0.51
CA TYR A 46 -2.51 -2.40 1.30
C TYR A 46 -3.03 -3.48 2.26
N TYR A 47 -2.50 -4.69 2.13
CA TYR A 47 -2.88 -5.86 2.93
C TYR A 47 -1.93 -6.09 4.10
N GLY A 48 -0.68 -5.66 3.99
CA GLY A 48 0.31 -5.73 5.08
C GLY A 48 1.72 -6.07 4.62
N CYS A 49 2.64 -6.10 5.58
CA CYS A 49 3.97 -6.65 5.42
C CYS A 49 3.95 -8.15 5.73
N TRP A 50 4.51 -8.99 4.85
CA TRP A 50 4.49 -10.45 4.96
C TRP A 50 5.88 -11.03 4.74
N ASN A 51 6.22 -12.12 5.46
CA ASN A 51 7.51 -12.80 5.24
C ASN A 51 7.48 -13.67 3.98
N GLU A 52 8.64 -13.79 3.35
CA GLU A 52 8.89 -14.84 2.35
C GLU A 52 8.92 -16.22 3.00
N THR A 53 8.63 -17.24 2.19
CA THR A 53 8.56 -18.64 2.65
C THR A 53 9.64 -19.53 2.06
N THR A 54 10.49 -18.98 1.20
CA THR A 54 11.58 -19.71 0.50
C THR A 54 12.65 -20.30 1.42
N GLU A 55 12.83 -19.75 2.62
CA GLU A 55 13.84 -20.20 3.59
C GLU A 55 13.25 -21.02 4.75
N LEU A 56 11.95 -21.33 4.71
CA LEU A 56 11.32 -22.13 5.75
C LEU A 56 11.76 -23.58 5.65
N LEU A 57 12.44 -24.06 6.70
CA LEU A 57 12.92 -25.44 6.78
C LEU A 57 11.75 -26.43 6.81
N ASN A 58 11.96 -27.60 6.19
CA ASN A 58 10.98 -28.71 6.11
C ASN A 58 9.66 -28.34 5.40
N THR A 59 9.70 -27.38 4.49
CA THR A 59 8.60 -26.99 3.62
C THR A 59 8.97 -27.15 2.15
N THR A 60 8.04 -26.89 1.23
CA THR A 60 8.30 -26.87 -0.22
C THR A 60 9.18 -25.69 -0.64
N GLN A 61 9.43 -24.74 0.24
CA GLN A 61 10.23 -23.53 0.00
C GLN A 61 9.74 -22.71 -1.22
N LEU A 62 8.45 -22.79 -1.50
CA LEU A 62 7.79 -21.93 -2.49
C LEU A 62 7.75 -20.50 -1.96
N ARG A 63 7.63 -19.54 -2.86
CA ARG A 63 7.51 -18.12 -2.50
C ARG A 63 6.19 -17.83 -1.78
N ALA A 64 6.12 -16.69 -1.11
CA ALA A 64 4.88 -16.20 -0.53
C ALA A 64 3.82 -15.92 -1.63
N LEU A 65 4.26 -15.48 -2.81
CA LEU A 65 3.46 -15.27 -4.02
C LEU A 65 4.13 -16.03 -5.18
N ASP A 66 3.73 -17.27 -5.47
CA ASP A 66 4.42 -18.16 -6.41
C ASP A 66 3.56 -18.69 -7.56
N ASP A 67 2.24 -18.51 -7.52
CA ASP A 67 1.30 -19.08 -8.50
C ASP A 67 0.99 -18.16 -9.70
N GLY A 68 1.80 -17.13 -9.91
CA GLY A 68 1.52 -16.12 -10.93
C GLY A 68 2.72 -15.67 -11.73
N ILE A 69 2.87 -14.37 -11.88
CA ILE A 69 3.93 -13.73 -12.66
C ILE A 69 4.76 -12.75 -11.83
N SER A 70 5.96 -12.44 -12.31
CA SER A 70 6.81 -11.45 -11.67
C SER A 70 7.56 -10.60 -12.68
N VAL A 71 8.02 -9.43 -12.24
CA VAL A 71 8.92 -8.55 -12.98
C VAL A 71 9.90 -7.88 -12.03
N GLN A 72 11.12 -7.64 -12.52
CA GLN A 72 12.12 -6.85 -11.81
C GLN A 72 12.39 -5.57 -12.61
N LEU A 73 12.27 -4.41 -11.96
CA LEU A 73 12.49 -3.10 -12.56
C LEU A 73 13.49 -2.28 -11.71
N PRO A 74 14.81 -2.65 -11.77
CA PRO A 74 15.84 -1.93 -11.03
C PRO A 74 15.87 -0.45 -11.42
N GLY A 75 15.95 0.43 -10.43
CA GLY A 75 16.02 1.88 -10.62
C GLY A 75 14.69 2.56 -10.97
N SER A 76 13.59 1.81 -11.19
CA SER A 76 12.32 2.39 -11.64
C SER A 76 11.08 1.82 -10.95
N MET A 77 11.20 0.76 -10.16
CA MET A 77 10.05 0.15 -9.48
C MET A 77 9.38 1.14 -8.54
N THR A 78 8.06 1.23 -8.65
CA THR A 78 7.17 1.92 -7.71
C THR A 78 5.97 1.04 -7.40
N VAL A 79 5.26 1.34 -6.30
CA VAL A 79 4.03 0.59 -5.99
C VAL A 79 3.01 0.70 -7.12
N PRO A 80 2.66 1.89 -7.65
CA PRO A 80 1.73 1.99 -8.78
C PRO A 80 2.12 1.15 -9.99
N LEU A 81 3.43 1.09 -10.35
CA LEU A 81 3.90 0.26 -11.48
C LEU A 81 3.67 -1.23 -11.23
N CYS A 82 3.90 -1.71 -10.01
CA CYS A 82 3.65 -3.11 -9.65
C CYS A 82 2.15 -3.43 -9.70
N LEU A 83 1.30 -2.57 -9.13
CA LEU A 83 -0.14 -2.78 -9.13
C LEU A 83 -0.71 -2.78 -10.55
N ASP A 84 -0.24 -1.87 -11.42
CA ASP A 84 -0.61 -1.83 -12.84
C ASP A 84 -0.16 -3.10 -13.57
N TYR A 85 1.07 -3.55 -13.31
CA TYR A 85 1.60 -4.79 -13.88
C TYR A 85 0.72 -5.99 -13.52
N CYS A 86 0.31 -6.14 -12.26
CA CYS A 86 -0.54 -7.26 -11.81
C CYS A 86 -1.98 -7.17 -12.33
N THR A 87 -2.43 -5.97 -12.74
CA THR A 87 -3.78 -5.75 -13.26
C THR A 87 -3.87 -5.95 -14.77
N HIS A 88 -2.90 -5.45 -15.55
CA HIS A 88 -3.04 -5.26 -17.00
C HIS A 88 -2.13 -6.12 -17.86
N ASN A 89 -1.06 -6.72 -17.30
CA ASN A 89 -0.08 -7.44 -18.12
C ASN A 89 -0.46 -8.88 -18.48
N THR A 90 -1.62 -9.36 -18.03
CA THR A 90 -2.14 -10.69 -18.37
C THR A 90 -3.65 -10.64 -18.59
N SER A 91 -4.20 -11.72 -19.20
CA SER A 91 -5.65 -11.93 -19.27
C SER A 91 -6.27 -12.29 -17.90
N THR A 92 -5.45 -12.55 -16.89
CA THR A 92 -5.86 -12.90 -15.52
C THR A 92 -5.55 -11.76 -14.61
N GLN A 93 -6.53 -11.29 -13.86
CA GLN A 93 -6.33 -10.33 -12.79
C GLN A 93 -5.95 -11.07 -11.51
N TYR A 94 -4.79 -10.77 -10.98
CA TYR A 94 -4.29 -11.40 -9.77
C TYR A 94 -4.91 -10.81 -8.51
N LYS A 95 -5.17 -11.65 -7.51
CA LYS A 95 -5.74 -11.22 -6.24
C LYS A 95 -4.72 -10.45 -5.39
N TYR A 96 -3.44 -10.87 -5.44
CA TYR A 96 -2.36 -10.26 -4.68
C TYR A 96 -1.27 -9.70 -5.58
N ALA A 97 -0.74 -8.55 -5.17
CA ALA A 97 0.47 -7.95 -5.69
C ALA A 97 1.43 -7.69 -4.53
N GLY A 98 2.70 -8.08 -4.67
CA GLY A 98 3.71 -7.92 -3.63
C GLY A 98 4.99 -7.28 -4.15
N LEU A 99 5.54 -6.35 -3.39
CA LEU A 99 6.83 -5.73 -3.70
C LEU A 99 7.90 -6.24 -2.73
N GLU A 100 9.07 -6.59 -3.26
CA GLU A 100 10.22 -7.10 -2.51
C GLU A 100 11.52 -6.48 -3.02
N TYR A 101 12.51 -6.35 -2.15
CA TYR A 101 13.86 -5.87 -2.50
C TYR A 101 13.89 -4.55 -3.28
N SER A 102 12.95 -3.62 -3.05
CA SER A 102 12.89 -2.32 -3.73
C SER A 102 12.52 -2.35 -5.21
N ARG A 103 12.71 -3.46 -5.91
CA ARG A 103 12.68 -3.57 -7.38
C ARG A 103 11.87 -4.72 -7.93
N GLU A 104 11.45 -5.66 -7.10
CA GLU A 104 10.73 -6.85 -7.51
C GLU A 104 9.23 -6.66 -7.32
N CYS A 105 8.45 -7.08 -8.31
CA CYS A 105 6.99 -7.14 -8.27
C CYS A 105 6.55 -8.57 -8.53
N TRP A 106 5.71 -9.10 -7.66
CA TRP A 106 5.16 -10.44 -7.68
C TRP A 106 3.64 -10.37 -7.70
N CYS A 107 3.00 -11.09 -8.61
CA CYS A 107 1.54 -11.18 -8.71
C CYS A 107 1.11 -12.62 -8.50
N ALA A 108 0.06 -12.86 -7.72
CA ALA A 108 -0.42 -14.19 -7.42
C ALA A 108 -1.93 -14.22 -7.17
N GLY A 109 -2.56 -15.37 -7.43
CA GLY A 109 -3.95 -15.63 -7.06
C GLY A 109 -4.11 -15.90 -5.57
N ASP A 110 -3.10 -16.51 -4.96
CA ASP A 110 -3.10 -16.90 -3.57
C ASP A 110 -1.84 -16.44 -2.82
N LEU A 111 -1.99 -16.14 -1.54
CA LEU A 111 -0.88 -15.92 -0.62
C LEU A 111 -0.58 -17.26 0.08
N ASN A 112 0.68 -17.70 0.03
CA ASN A 112 1.12 -18.95 0.64
C ASN A 112 0.70 -18.97 2.13
N PRO A 113 -0.03 -20.01 2.57
CA PRO A 113 -0.53 -20.10 3.95
C PRO A 113 0.56 -20.20 5.02
N LEU A 114 1.80 -20.48 4.63
CA LEU A 114 2.96 -20.45 5.53
C LEU A 114 3.55 -19.06 5.71
N SER A 115 3.13 -18.08 4.88
CA SER A 115 3.52 -16.68 5.06
C SER A 115 2.81 -16.10 6.28
N ALA A 116 3.54 -15.37 7.10
CA ALA A 116 3.02 -14.73 8.30
C ALA A 116 3.09 -13.21 8.17
N ARG A 117 2.07 -12.54 8.69
CA ARG A 117 2.05 -11.09 8.73
C ARG A 117 3.08 -10.57 9.73
N LEU A 118 3.85 -9.59 9.30
CA LEU A 118 4.87 -8.89 10.07
C LEU A 118 4.39 -7.48 10.45
N PRO A 119 4.99 -6.82 11.44
CA PRO A 119 4.84 -5.37 11.63
C PRO A 119 5.22 -4.61 10.35
N ASP A 120 4.40 -3.65 9.95
CA ASP A 120 4.58 -2.91 8.68
C ASP A 120 5.96 -2.22 8.59
N ALA A 121 6.53 -1.81 9.73
CA ALA A 121 7.88 -1.24 9.82
C ALA A 121 9.01 -2.20 9.42
N GLN A 122 8.73 -3.47 9.19
CA GLN A 122 9.74 -4.43 8.70
C GLN A 122 9.85 -4.45 7.17
N CYS A 123 8.87 -3.93 6.46
CA CYS A 123 8.96 -3.66 5.03
C CYS A 123 9.56 -2.27 4.83
N ASP A 124 10.85 -2.15 5.07
CA ASP A 124 11.60 -0.90 5.28
C ASP A 124 12.52 -0.51 4.12
N ASN A 125 12.48 -1.23 3.01
CA ASN A 125 13.16 -0.81 1.79
C ASN A 125 12.33 0.24 1.05
N THR A 126 13.00 1.30 0.57
CA THR A 126 12.38 2.24 -0.37
C THR A 126 12.19 1.59 -1.73
N CYS A 127 11.20 2.02 -2.49
CA CYS A 127 11.12 1.66 -3.90
C CYS A 127 12.30 2.27 -4.68
N ASP A 128 12.84 1.53 -5.65
CA ASP A 128 13.94 2.03 -6.49
C ASP A 128 13.54 3.29 -7.31
N GLY A 129 12.28 3.42 -7.69
CA GLY A 129 11.73 4.58 -8.41
C GLY A 129 11.02 5.60 -7.52
N ASP A 130 10.88 5.36 -6.22
CA ASP A 130 10.26 6.27 -5.25
C ASP A 130 10.86 6.07 -3.85
N THR A 131 11.74 6.95 -3.45
CA THR A 131 12.48 6.86 -2.18
C THR A 131 11.63 7.18 -0.94
N THR A 132 10.36 7.51 -1.09
CA THR A 132 9.45 7.86 0.01
C THR A 132 8.49 6.74 0.39
N THR A 133 8.31 5.76 -0.50
CA THR A 133 7.33 4.67 -0.35
C THR A 133 8.00 3.33 -0.05
N ALA A 134 7.37 2.51 0.78
CA ALA A 134 7.85 1.19 1.15
C ALA A 134 7.62 0.16 0.04
N CYS A 135 8.67 -0.58 -0.33
CA CYS A 135 8.68 -1.64 -1.33
C CYS A 135 9.29 -2.93 -0.77
N GLY A 136 8.71 -3.42 0.32
CA GLY A 136 9.15 -4.66 0.97
C GLY A 136 10.48 -4.54 1.70
N GLY A 137 11.23 -5.61 1.72
CA GLY A 137 12.56 -5.73 2.34
C GLY A 137 13.21 -7.05 1.94
N PRO A 138 14.38 -7.39 2.49
CA PRO A 138 14.98 -8.70 2.30
C PRO A 138 14.06 -9.80 2.88
N LEU A 139 13.56 -10.69 2.03
CA LEU A 139 12.63 -11.77 2.40
C LEU A 139 11.33 -11.27 3.05
N ARG A 140 10.85 -10.09 2.63
CA ARG A 140 9.61 -9.46 3.12
C ARG A 140 8.92 -8.74 2.00
N LEU A 141 7.61 -8.95 1.90
CA LEU A 141 6.78 -8.36 0.87
C LEU A 141 5.85 -7.30 1.45
N SER A 142 5.83 -6.12 0.84
CA SER A 142 4.69 -5.20 0.94
C SER A 142 3.57 -5.73 0.05
N VAL A 143 2.57 -6.39 0.64
CA VAL A 143 1.48 -7.05 -0.08
C VAL A 143 0.27 -6.12 -0.19
N TYR A 144 -0.35 -6.13 -1.36
CA TYR A 144 -1.58 -5.45 -1.71
C TYR A 144 -2.60 -6.48 -2.20
N GLU A 145 -3.85 -6.33 -1.79
CA GLU A 145 -4.96 -7.19 -2.17
C GLU A 145 -5.96 -6.44 -3.05
N LEU A 146 -6.42 -7.09 -4.10
CA LEU A 146 -7.44 -6.57 -4.99
C LEU A 146 -8.78 -6.42 -4.28
N SER A 147 -9.40 -5.24 -4.37
CA SER A 147 -10.73 -4.99 -3.80
C SER A 147 -11.80 -5.76 -4.59
N GLU A 148 -12.61 -6.57 -3.91
CA GLU A 148 -13.69 -7.34 -4.53
C GLU A 148 -14.76 -6.44 -5.17
N ASP A 149 -14.97 -5.24 -4.65
CA ASP A 149 -15.98 -4.29 -5.13
C ASP A 149 -15.73 -3.73 -6.54
N LYS A 150 -14.53 -3.92 -7.09
CA LYS A 150 -14.17 -3.45 -8.45
C LYS A 150 -14.09 -4.57 -9.49
N THR A 151 -14.31 -5.82 -9.12
CA THR A 151 -14.49 -6.92 -10.05
C THR A 151 -15.87 -6.90 -10.64
N GLY A 152 -16.07 -6.03 -11.64
CA GLY A 152 -17.32 -5.99 -12.42
C GLY A 152 -18.42 -5.21 -11.70
N ALA A 153 -18.51 -3.93 -12.01
CA ALA A 153 -19.82 -3.31 -12.08
C ALA A 153 -20.58 -4.06 -13.18
N ALA A 154 -21.22 -5.18 -12.83
CA ALA A 154 -22.36 -5.65 -13.57
C ALA A 154 -23.30 -4.45 -13.60
N VAL A 155 -23.35 -3.75 -14.72
CA VAL A 155 -24.36 -2.72 -14.98
C VAL A 155 -25.68 -3.41 -14.64
N PRO A 156 -26.42 -2.99 -13.60
CA PRO A 156 -27.67 -3.68 -13.31
C PRO A 156 -28.53 -3.53 -14.55
N MET A 157 -28.88 -4.63 -15.16
CA MET A 157 -29.73 -4.74 -16.35
C MET A 157 -31.15 -4.23 -16.08
N ARG A 158 -31.26 -3.25 -15.17
CA ARG A 158 -32.52 -2.62 -14.71
C ARG A 158 -32.87 -1.33 -15.45
N VAL A 159 -31.95 -0.80 -16.27
CA VAL A 159 -32.17 0.49 -16.95
C VAL A 159 -32.79 0.33 -18.34
N LEU A 160 -32.89 -0.88 -18.91
CA LEU A 160 -33.44 -1.11 -20.25
C LEU A 160 -34.91 -1.55 -20.29
N LEU A 161 -35.57 -1.74 -19.15
CA LEU A 161 -36.98 -2.12 -19.11
C LEU A 161 -37.93 -1.00 -18.67
N SER A 162 -37.44 0.18 -18.25
CA SER A 162 -38.31 1.30 -17.88
C SER A 162 -38.62 2.29 -19.03
N GLY A 163 -37.98 2.10 -20.17
CA GLY A 163 -38.19 2.99 -21.34
C GLY A 163 -39.23 2.52 -22.36
N VAL A 164 -39.78 1.30 -22.22
CA VAL A 164 -40.68 0.74 -23.25
C VAL A 164 -42.13 0.60 -22.77
N MET A 165 -42.43 0.86 -21.50
CA MET A 165 -43.81 0.73 -20.96
C MET A 165 -44.65 2.01 -20.96
N ASP A 166 -44.06 3.18 -21.21
CA ASP A 166 -44.84 4.44 -21.20
C ASP A 166 -45.51 4.80 -22.52
N ALA A 167 -45.13 4.17 -23.63
CA ALA A 167 -45.73 4.51 -24.95
C ALA A 167 -47.05 3.79 -25.25
N THR A 168 -47.35 2.68 -24.57
CA THR A 168 -48.57 1.90 -24.82
C THR A 168 -49.74 2.26 -23.93
N PHE A 169 -49.48 2.90 -22.77
CA PHE A 169 -50.55 3.31 -21.84
C PHE A 169 -51.31 4.55 -22.32
N TRP A 170 -50.69 5.41 -23.15
CA TRP A 170 -51.35 6.64 -23.68
C TRP A 170 -52.25 6.37 -24.88
N LEU A 171 -52.06 5.26 -25.59
CA LEU A 171 -52.93 4.93 -26.76
C LEU A 171 -54.24 4.22 -26.38
N MET A 172 -54.33 3.62 -25.22
CA MET A 172 -55.63 3.04 -24.74
C MET A 172 -56.53 4.03 -24.05
N SER A 173 -55.98 5.16 -23.56
CA SER A 173 -56.79 6.20 -22.93
C SER A 173 -57.53 7.12 -23.93
N LEU A 174 -57.06 7.18 -25.18
CA LEU A 174 -57.71 7.99 -26.22
C LEU A 174 -58.83 7.23 -26.99
N GLY A 175 -58.90 5.88 -26.88
CA GLY A 175 -59.88 5.08 -27.55
C GLY A 175 -61.25 5.01 -26.86
N LEU A 176 -61.35 5.45 -25.60
CA LEU A 176 -62.60 5.32 -24.84
C LEU A 176 -63.47 6.60 -24.81
N VAL A 177 -63.01 7.67 -25.45
CA VAL A 177 -63.75 8.96 -25.51
C VAL A 177 -64.54 9.13 -26.77
N ILE A 178 -64.38 8.27 -27.83
CA ILE A 178 -65.08 8.40 -29.13
C ILE A 178 -66.26 7.44 -29.26
N ALA A 179 -66.50 6.55 -28.29
CA ALA A 179 -67.64 5.61 -28.35
C ALA A 179 -68.88 6.05 -27.51
N GLY A 180 -68.96 7.32 -27.11
CA GLY A 180 -70.03 7.86 -26.29
C GLY A 180 -70.65 9.14 -26.86
N LEU A 181 -70.88 9.20 -28.22
CA LEU A 181 -71.76 10.19 -28.86
C LEU A 181 -72.56 9.50 -29.94
#